data_5e4f9fbc98dc7ce92176ac0bc6a4d745
#
_entry.id   5e4f9fbc98dc7ce92176ac0bc6a4d745
#
_cell.length_a   1.000
_cell.length_b   1.000
_cell.length_c   1.000
_cell.angle_alpha   90.00
_cell.angle_beta   90.00
_cell.angle_gamma   90.00
#
_symmetry.space_group_name_H-M   'P 1'
#
loop_
_entity.id
_entity.type
_entity.pdbx_description
1 polymer ?
#
loop_
_entity_poly.entity_id
_entity_poly.type
_entity_poly.pdbx_seq_one_letter_code
_entity_poly.pdbx_strand_id
1 'polypeptide(L)'
;MKVRISERYKKIAKRFLIFSFILFSIQLIFNFSFEKKIKEDIKFCIDDNINYRVDIAQKALTNHKSDLSRYYNDYNEEFLPETQLNKLRLKLKKLNFIRTSQLRFLEENPYGNDLLSFYIEILDKKNLLIVDSRGKTFLIEDLDEKDSFEEEDVIIINNNLSPERVLDSYIYKNKIFISYETDKDGCKKYNISSAPFNKNKMTFKPFFKDENCKDLINSGRMQSYSLGGKEGLLFSVSAAIYDQPNQEPQDEKSMFGKIIFKEYESGRVIVFSKGHRLILGLLVDQDLILSTENGPWGGDEINKIEYKGNYGWPISSYGQRYDADSEDDVLSYESSHSSFGFNEPIFSFLPSIGISEIIKIPNNFLSNWVDNFIISSLNKGSLFRVKFDNEYKKILFKEEIFIGKRIRDIKYHNKAKRIFMALEDRAELGILSDY
;
A
#
# COMPACT_ATOMS: atom_id res chain seq x y z
N MET A 1 -55.22 12.56 38.94
CA MET A 1 -54.21 13.39 38.24
C MET A 1 -52.77 12.92 38.41
N LYS A 2 -52.35 12.37 39.55
CA LYS A 2 -51.00 11.84 39.78
C LYS A 2 -50.63 10.59 38.89
N VAL A 3 -51.61 9.77 38.56
CA VAL A 3 -51.34 8.57 37.75
C VAL A 3 -51.05 8.90 36.27
N ARG A 4 -51.68 9.92 35.71
CA ARG A 4 -51.51 10.33 34.30
C ARG A 4 -50.12 10.94 34.02
N ILE A 5 -49.54 11.63 35.00
CA ILE A 5 -48.20 12.22 34.87
C ILE A 5 -47.14 11.14 34.85
N SER A 6 -47.26 10.08 35.70
CA SER A 6 -46.34 8.97 35.77
C SER A 6 -46.26 8.17 34.46
N GLU A 7 -47.39 7.90 33.82
CA GLU A 7 -47.40 7.17 32.54
C GLU A 7 -46.83 8.01 31.38
N ARG A 8 -47.02 9.31 31.44
CA ARG A 8 -46.45 10.22 30.46
C ARG A 8 -44.93 10.28 30.54
N TYR A 9 -44.41 10.28 31.79
CA TYR A 9 -42.95 10.19 32.01
C TYR A 9 -42.36 8.84 31.61
N LYS A 10 -43.05 7.76 31.86
CA LYS A 10 -42.64 6.42 31.39
C LYS A 10 -42.61 6.31 29.87
N LYS A 11 -43.61 6.93 29.20
CA LYS A 11 -43.64 7.02 27.72
C LYS A 11 -42.53 7.91 27.17
N ILE A 12 -42.23 9.02 27.83
CA ILE A 12 -41.14 9.91 27.42
C ILE A 12 -39.79 9.26 27.66
N ALA A 13 -39.56 8.62 28.82
CA ALA A 13 -38.34 7.86 29.10
C ALA A 13 -38.15 6.67 28.13
N LYS A 14 -39.25 5.97 27.80
CA LYS A 14 -39.20 4.89 26.81
C LYS A 14 -38.90 5.41 25.40
N ARG A 15 -39.42 6.58 25.03
CA ARG A 15 -39.10 7.25 23.75
C ARG A 15 -37.68 7.79 23.74
N PHE A 16 -37.19 8.28 24.87
CA PHE A 16 -35.81 8.73 25.01
C PHE A 16 -34.80 7.58 24.96
N LEU A 17 -35.13 6.46 25.59
CA LEU A 17 -34.35 5.21 25.48
C LEU A 17 -34.37 4.65 24.05
N ILE A 18 -35.53 4.66 23.39
CA ILE A 18 -35.64 4.25 21.98
C ILE A 18 -34.90 5.24 21.07
N PHE A 19 -34.97 6.53 21.34
CA PHE A 19 -34.28 7.55 20.57
C PHE A 19 -32.76 7.53 20.81
N SER A 20 -32.31 7.27 22.05
CA SER A 20 -30.89 7.04 22.37
C SER A 20 -30.40 5.71 21.77
N PHE A 21 -31.25 4.69 21.74
CA PHE A 21 -30.94 3.43 21.07
C PHE A 21 -30.92 3.58 19.54
N ILE A 22 -31.81 4.41 18.99
CA ILE A 22 -31.84 4.78 17.57
C ILE A 22 -30.66 5.71 17.24
N LEU A 23 -30.28 6.66 18.07
CA LEU A 23 -29.07 7.49 17.90
C LEU A 23 -27.79 6.67 18.08
N PHE A 24 -27.77 5.76 19.02
CA PHE A 24 -26.68 4.81 19.19
C PHE A 24 -26.63 3.81 18.02
N SER A 25 -27.80 3.37 17.54
CA SER A 25 -27.92 2.55 16.32
C SER A 25 -27.65 3.36 15.07
N ILE A 26 -27.93 4.68 15.04
CA ILE A 26 -27.60 5.61 13.95
C ILE A 26 -26.13 6.05 14.02
N GLN A 27 -25.55 6.21 15.17
CA GLN A 27 -24.09 6.35 15.35
C GLN A 27 -23.36 5.03 15.05
N LEU A 28 -23.96 3.93 15.41
CA LEU A 28 -23.66 2.62 14.87
C LEU A 28 -23.96 2.55 13.35
N ILE A 29 -25.00 3.18 12.79
CA ILE A 29 -25.40 3.17 11.39
C ILE A 29 -24.71 4.24 10.53
N PHE A 30 -24.26 5.37 11.06
CA PHE A 30 -23.31 6.26 10.35
C PHE A 30 -21.87 5.74 10.36
N ASN A 31 -21.56 4.90 11.33
CA ASN A 31 -20.57 3.86 11.11
C ASN A 31 -21.08 2.73 10.18
N PHE A 32 -22.30 2.71 9.63
CA PHE A 32 -22.97 1.53 9.05
C PHE A 32 -22.64 1.28 7.56
N SER A 33 -22.13 2.21 6.84
CA SER A 33 -21.31 1.92 5.64
C SER A 33 -19.97 1.27 6.05
N PHE A 34 -19.43 1.69 7.16
CA PHE A 34 -18.40 1.04 7.94
C PHE A 34 -18.95 -0.26 8.57
N GLU A 35 -20.18 -0.33 9.09
CA GLU A 35 -20.82 -1.47 9.70
C GLU A 35 -21.39 -2.48 8.71
N LYS A 36 -21.75 -2.11 7.51
CA LYS A 36 -22.08 -3.12 6.48
C LYS A 36 -20.81 -3.80 5.98
N LYS A 37 -19.75 -3.05 5.86
CA LYS A 37 -18.41 -3.59 5.59
C LYS A 37 -17.82 -4.28 6.83
N ILE A 38 -17.99 -3.71 8.03
CA ILE A 38 -17.67 -4.40 9.31
C ILE A 38 -18.65 -5.55 9.58
N LYS A 39 -19.93 -5.52 9.22
CA LYS A 39 -20.84 -6.70 9.36
C LYS A 39 -20.64 -7.73 8.28
N GLU A 40 -20.26 -7.35 7.07
CA GLU A 40 -19.77 -8.31 6.09
C GLU A 40 -18.37 -8.81 6.48
N ASP A 41 -17.50 -7.94 6.95
CA ASP A 41 -16.18 -8.28 7.51
C ASP A 41 -16.27 -8.92 8.90
N ILE A 42 -17.25 -8.56 9.75
CA ILE A 42 -17.58 -9.15 11.04
C ILE A 42 -18.47 -10.38 10.88
N LYS A 43 -19.40 -10.47 9.93
CA LYS A 43 -20.15 -11.69 9.65
C LYS A 43 -19.26 -12.78 9.07
N PHE A 44 -18.27 -12.37 8.30
CA PHE A 44 -17.18 -13.24 7.89
C PHE A 44 -16.23 -13.59 9.07
N CYS A 45 -16.16 -12.74 10.10
CA CYS A 45 -15.36 -12.93 11.32
C CYS A 45 -16.16 -13.41 12.53
N ILE A 46 -17.48 -13.42 12.53
CA ILE A 46 -18.34 -13.59 13.74
C ILE A 46 -19.18 -14.86 13.67
N ASP A 47 -18.95 -15.77 12.69
CA ASP A 47 -19.80 -16.94 12.81
C ASP A 47 -19.43 -17.86 13.96
N ASP A 48 -18.29 -17.83 14.62
CA ASP A 48 -18.12 -18.73 15.76
C ASP A 48 -17.21 -18.34 16.94
N ASN A 49 -16.71 -17.12 17.01
CA ASN A 49 -16.00 -16.71 18.22
C ASN A 49 -16.21 -15.22 18.57
N ILE A 50 -17.49 -14.88 18.73
CA ILE A 50 -17.98 -13.53 19.02
C ILE A 50 -17.26 -12.89 20.22
N ASN A 51 -17.06 -13.64 21.30
CA ASN A 51 -16.50 -13.09 22.53
C ASN A 51 -15.01 -12.74 22.42
N TYR A 52 -14.22 -13.55 21.74
CA TYR A 52 -12.78 -13.31 21.56
C TYR A 52 -12.49 -12.17 20.57
N ARG A 53 -13.28 -12.08 19.52
CA ARG A 53 -13.09 -11.07 18.45
C ARG A 53 -13.71 -9.73 18.82
N VAL A 54 -14.80 -9.71 19.57
CA VAL A 54 -15.32 -8.51 20.23
C VAL A 54 -14.33 -8.01 21.27
N ASP A 55 -13.66 -8.89 22.00
CA ASP A 55 -12.61 -8.52 22.94
C ASP A 55 -11.37 -7.93 22.22
N ILE A 56 -10.95 -8.51 21.07
CA ILE A 56 -9.88 -7.93 20.23
C ILE A 56 -10.31 -6.59 19.63
N ALA A 57 -11.52 -6.48 19.08
CA ALA A 57 -12.03 -5.24 18.53
C ALA A 57 -12.25 -4.19 19.63
N GLN A 58 -12.72 -4.60 20.80
CA GLN A 58 -12.85 -3.73 21.98
C GLN A 58 -11.47 -3.35 22.53
N LYS A 59 -10.50 -4.26 22.57
CA LYS A 59 -9.12 -3.96 22.96
C LYS A 59 -8.43 -3.06 21.91
N ALA A 60 -8.65 -3.28 20.63
CA ALA A 60 -8.16 -2.38 19.57
C ALA A 60 -8.84 -1.00 19.65
N LEU A 61 -10.16 -0.95 19.90
CA LEU A 61 -10.90 0.30 20.11
C LEU A 61 -10.49 0.98 21.42
N THR A 62 -10.25 0.21 22.47
CA THR A 62 -9.80 0.70 23.79
C THR A 62 -8.35 1.16 23.73
N ASN A 63 -7.49 0.45 23.01
CA ASN A 63 -6.12 0.88 22.73
C ASN A 63 -6.11 2.13 21.84
N HIS A 64 -6.94 2.20 20.82
CA HIS A 64 -7.09 3.39 20.00
C HIS A 64 -7.70 4.57 20.78
N LYS A 65 -8.66 4.32 21.68
CA LYS A 65 -9.15 5.32 22.64
C LYS A 65 -8.12 5.66 23.71
N SER A 66 -7.32 4.71 24.19
CA SER A 66 -6.24 4.98 25.13
C SER A 66 -5.08 5.72 24.47
N ASP A 67 -4.80 5.42 23.22
CA ASP A 67 -3.82 6.17 22.43
C ASP A 67 -4.33 7.56 22.07
N LEU A 68 -5.60 7.70 21.72
CA LEU A 68 -6.26 9.01 21.59
C LEU A 68 -6.35 9.73 22.94
N SER A 69 -6.68 9.04 24.05
CA SER A 69 -6.73 9.67 25.37
C SER A 69 -5.35 9.95 25.94
N ARG A 70 -4.32 9.14 25.66
CA ARG A 70 -2.91 9.51 25.89
C ARG A 70 -2.51 10.70 25.04
N TYR A 71 -2.83 10.69 23.76
CA TYR A 71 -2.59 11.82 22.86
C TYR A 71 -3.32 13.07 23.34
N TYR A 72 -4.58 12.96 23.82
CA TYR A 72 -5.34 14.05 24.42
C TYR A 72 -4.89 14.39 25.86
N ASN A 73 -4.44 13.42 26.67
CA ASN A 73 -3.98 13.66 28.06
C ASN A 73 -2.52 14.13 28.11
N ASP A 74 -1.66 13.66 27.17
CA ASP A 74 -0.30 14.18 26.99
C ASP A 74 -0.31 15.59 26.36
N TYR A 75 -1.44 16.00 25.79
CA TYR A 75 -1.71 17.36 25.27
C TYR A 75 -2.67 18.15 26.17
N ASN A 76 -2.90 17.74 27.41
CA ASN A 76 -3.58 18.60 28.37
C ASN A 76 -2.87 19.93 28.49
N GLU A 77 -3.66 21.00 28.48
CA GLU A 77 -3.29 22.42 28.34
C GLU A 77 -2.21 22.93 29.31
N GLU A 78 -1.82 22.12 30.32
CA GLU A 78 -0.79 22.48 31.30
C GLU A 78 0.65 22.36 30.79
N PHE A 79 0.90 21.64 29.66
CA PHE A 79 2.27 21.36 29.22
C PHE A 79 2.71 22.03 27.92
N LEU A 80 1.81 22.60 27.14
CA LEU A 80 2.19 23.34 25.94
C LEU A 80 1.63 24.76 26.00
N PRO A 81 2.47 25.80 25.99
CA PRO A 81 2.00 27.19 25.87
C PRO A 81 1.09 27.28 24.63
N GLU A 82 -0.03 28.01 24.78
CA GLU A 82 -1.05 28.22 23.74
C GLU A 82 -0.45 28.63 22.38
N THR A 83 0.70 29.32 22.41
CA THR A 83 1.50 29.69 21.25
C THR A 83 2.11 28.49 20.51
N GLN A 84 2.40 27.38 21.18
CA GLN A 84 2.92 26.17 20.52
C GLN A 84 1.79 25.32 19.92
N LEU A 85 0.66 25.23 20.60
CA LEU A 85 -0.57 24.61 20.08
C LEU A 85 -1.07 25.32 18.83
N ASN A 86 -1.06 26.63 18.81
CA ASN A 86 -1.44 27.43 17.65
C ASN A 86 -0.44 27.26 16.49
N LYS A 87 0.86 27.15 16.78
CA LYS A 87 1.88 26.83 15.76
C LYS A 87 1.72 25.42 15.21
N LEU A 88 1.37 24.45 16.04
CA LEU A 88 1.09 23.08 15.61
C LEU A 88 -0.18 23.02 14.74
N ARG A 89 -1.25 23.67 15.15
CA ARG A 89 -2.52 23.77 14.39
C ARG A 89 -2.34 24.50 13.05
N LEU A 90 -1.52 25.53 13.00
CA LEU A 90 -1.19 26.23 11.76
C LEU A 90 -0.34 25.36 10.80
N LYS A 91 0.54 24.50 11.33
CA LYS A 91 1.34 23.57 10.52
C LYS A 91 0.50 22.42 9.94
N LEU A 92 -0.50 21.93 10.66
CA LEU A 92 -1.40 20.86 10.20
C LEU A 92 -2.38 21.33 9.10
N LYS A 93 -2.60 22.63 8.94
CA LYS A 93 -3.54 23.20 7.95
C LYS A 93 -2.92 23.41 6.55
N LYS A 94 -1.67 23.01 6.31
CA LYS A 94 -0.90 23.44 5.12
C LYS A 94 -0.68 22.36 4.06
N LEU A 95 -1.41 21.26 4.10
CA LEU A 95 -1.37 20.30 2.99
C LEU A 95 -2.51 20.61 2.02
N ASN A 96 -2.18 20.84 0.77
CA ASN A 96 -3.15 20.97 -0.30
C ASN A 96 -3.24 19.64 -1.05
N PHE A 97 -4.46 19.09 -1.16
CA PHE A 97 -4.74 17.91 -1.95
C PHE A 97 -5.64 18.27 -3.14
N ILE A 98 -5.11 18.07 -4.33
CA ILE A 98 -5.82 18.25 -5.59
C ILE A 98 -5.99 16.88 -6.22
N ARG A 99 -7.14 16.67 -6.83
CA ARG A 99 -7.46 15.48 -7.61
C ARG A 99 -7.87 15.90 -9.02
N THR A 100 -7.29 15.25 -10.02
CA THR A 100 -7.68 15.48 -11.42
C THR A 100 -9.08 14.90 -11.71
N SER A 101 -9.62 15.22 -12.86
CA SER A 101 -10.70 14.47 -13.46
C SER A 101 -10.26 13.02 -13.76
N GLN A 102 -11.23 12.17 -14.07
CA GLN A 102 -10.94 10.79 -14.47
C GLN A 102 -10.08 10.76 -15.74
N LEU A 103 -9.00 9.98 -15.69
CA LEU A 103 -8.12 9.75 -16.83
C LEU A 103 -8.76 8.73 -17.78
N ARG A 104 -9.68 9.18 -18.63
CA ARG A 104 -10.51 8.31 -19.48
C ARG A 104 -9.74 7.57 -20.58
N PHE A 105 -8.50 7.96 -20.82
CA PHE A 105 -7.62 7.32 -21.80
C PHE A 105 -7.03 5.98 -21.30
N LEU A 106 -7.16 5.67 -20.00
CA LEU A 106 -6.67 4.41 -19.44
C LEU A 106 -7.67 3.29 -19.72
N GLU A 107 -7.15 2.13 -20.11
CA GLU A 107 -7.97 0.94 -20.34
C GLU A 107 -8.34 0.24 -19.03
N GLU A 108 -9.52 -0.37 -19.04
CA GLU A 108 -10.06 -1.12 -17.91
C GLU A 108 -9.17 -2.34 -17.56
N ASN A 109 -9.20 -2.70 -16.28
CA ASN A 109 -8.51 -3.88 -15.79
C ASN A 109 -9.13 -5.15 -16.41
N PRO A 110 -8.31 -6.07 -16.99
CA PRO A 110 -8.79 -7.30 -17.63
C PRO A 110 -9.61 -8.23 -16.73
N TYR A 111 -9.49 -8.08 -15.42
CA TYR A 111 -10.12 -8.98 -14.45
C TYR A 111 -11.52 -8.54 -14.00
N GLY A 112 -12.16 -7.60 -14.72
CA GLY A 112 -13.57 -7.24 -14.51
C GLY A 112 -13.87 -6.50 -13.21
N ASN A 113 -12.87 -6.07 -12.48
CA ASN A 113 -13.04 -5.15 -11.36
C ASN A 113 -13.06 -3.74 -11.94
N ASP A 114 -13.96 -2.89 -11.48
CA ASP A 114 -14.02 -1.46 -11.86
C ASP A 114 -12.76 -0.64 -11.48
N LEU A 115 -11.66 -1.32 -11.13
CA LEU A 115 -10.41 -0.74 -10.68
C LEU A 115 -9.44 -0.59 -11.86
N LEU A 116 -9.11 0.66 -12.17
CA LEU A 116 -8.16 1.01 -13.21
C LEU A 116 -6.76 1.19 -12.64
N SER A 117 -6.00 0.08 -12.55
CA SER A 117 -4.62 0.13 -12.07
C SER A 117 -3.70 0.77 -13.10
N PHE A 118 -2.86 1.68 -12.65
CA PHE A 118 -1.80 2.28 -13.43
C PHE A 118 -0.61 2.65 -12.53
N TYR A 119 0.55 2.84 -13.14
CA TYR A 119 1.79 3.18 -12.48
C TYR A 119 2.33 4.49 -13.03
N ILE A 120 3.04 5.22 -12.18
CA ILE A 120 3.56 6.55 -12.50
C ILE A 120 5.06 6.63 -12.26
N GLU A 121 5.78 7.37 -13.10
CA GLU A 121 7.20 7.64 -12.94
C GLU A 121 7.52 9.09 -13.24
N ILE A 122 8.44 9.69 -12.49
CA ILE A 122 8.93 11.04 -12.75
C ILE A 122 10.11 10.99 -13.71
N LEU A 123 9.96 11.57 -14.88
CA LEU A 123 10.99 11.68 -15.90
C LEU A 123 11.66 13.05 -15.87
N ASP A 124 12.98 13.09 -16.03
CA ASP A 124 13.79 14.32 -16.25
C ASP A 124 13.48 15.45 -15.27
N LYS A 125 12.98 15.12 -14.07
CA LYS A 125 12.55 16.07 -13.03
C LYS A 125 11.44 17.03 -13.45
N LYS A 126 10.74 16.77 -14.56
CA LYS A 126 9.71 17.65 -15.11
C LYS A 126 8.47 16.94 -15.62
N ASN A 127 8.60 15.70 -16.04
CA ASN A 127 7.59 15.00 -16.80
C ASN A 127 7.07 13.80 -16.00
N LEU A 128 5.79 13.46 -16.17
CA LEU A 128 5.16 12.28 -15.60
C LEU A 128 4.91 11.25 -16.71
N LEU A 129 5.49 10.08 -16.55
CA LEU A 129 5.14 8.91 -17.32
C LEU A 129 4.02 8.16 -16.61
N ILE A 130 3.02 7.75 -17.35
CA ILE A 130 1.92 6.89 -16.88
C ILE A 130 1.95 5.62 -17.71
N VAL A 131 1.88 4.47 -17.05
CA VAL A 131 1.76 3.16 -17.69
C VAL A 131 0.50 2.49 -17.17
N ASP A 132 -0.45 2.19 -18.05
CA ASP A 132 -1.68 1.52 -17.66
C ASP A 132 -1.53 0.00 -17.52
N SER A 133 -2.58 -0.66 -17.08
CA SER A 133 -2.59 -2.10 -16.85
C SER A 133 -2.32 -2.94 -18.10
N ARG A 134 -2.57 -2.38 -19.29
CA ARG A 134 -2.35 -3.03 -20.59
C ARG A 134 -1.05 -2.64 -21.27
N GLY A 135 -0.21 -1.85 -20.60
CA GLY A 135 1.10 -1.43 -21.09
C GLY A 135 1.06 -0.24 -22.04
N LYS A 136 -0.09 0.41 -22.25
CA LYS A 136 -0.14 1.70 -22.93
C LYS A 136 0.60 2.72 -22.08
N THR A 137 1.31 3.60 -22.76
CA THR A 137 2.21 4.54 -22.11
C THR A 137 1.86 5.95 -22.51
N PHE A 138 1.79 6.83 -21.52
CA PHE A 138 1.39 8.22 -21.67
C PHE A 138 2.40 9.13 -20.99
N LEU A 139 2.57 10.33 -21.50
CA LEU A 139 3.45 11.35 -20.96
C LEU A 139 2.67 12.64 -20.72
N ILE A 140 2.88 13.23 -19.56
CA ILE A 140 2.47 14.59 -19.23
C ILE A 140 3.74 15.40 -19.04
N GLU A 141 3.91 16.47 -19.80
CA GLU A 141 5.09 17.34 -19.74
C GLU A 141 4.86 18.53 -18.79
N ASP A 142 5.94 19.08 -18.25
CA ASP A 142 6.00 20.31 -17.46
C ASP A 142 5.14 20.32 -16.18
N LEU A 143 5.30 19.29 -15.35
CA LEU A 143 4.58 19.09 -14.08
C LEU A 143 4.68 20.26 -13.08
N ASP A 144 5.74 21.04 -13.15
CA ASP A 144 6.02 22.14 -12.25
C ASP A 144 5.26 23.44 -12.62
N GLU A 145 4.73 23.53 -13.83
CA GLU A 145 4.01 24.69 -14.33
C GLU A 145 2.49 24.57 -14.27
N LYS A 146 1.98 23.37 -13.96
CA LYS A 146 0.55 23.07 -13.99
C LYS A 146 0.01 22.63 -12.63
N ASP A 147 -1.15 23.18 -12.24
CA ASP A 147 -1.91 22.76 -11.06
C ASP A 147 -3.03 21.77 -11.40
N SER A 148 -3.40 21.64 -12.66
CA SER A 148 -4.36 20.67 -13.20
C SER A 148 -3.88 20.10 -14.52
N PHE A 149 -4.35 18.91 -14.87
CA PHE A 149 -4.04 18.23 -16.13
C PHE A 149 -5.35 17.85 -16.81
N GLU A 150 -5.43 18.19 -18.08
CA GLU A 150 -6.57 17.86 -18.95
C GLU A 150 -6.13 16.80 -19.98
N GLU A 151 -7.08 16.24 -20.71
CA GLU A 151 -6.82 15.16 -21.66
C GLU A 151 -5.89 15.62 -22.80
N GLU A 152 -5.95 16.90 -23.16
CA GLU A 152 -5.11 17.51 -24.22
C GLU A 152 -3.61 17.62 -23.81
N ASP A 153 -3.32 17.54 -22.50
CA ASP A 153 -1.94 17.56 -21.99
C ASP A 153 -1.23 16.21 -22.13
N VAL A 154 -1.96 15.17 -22.55
CA VAL A 154 -1.48 13.81 -22.55
C VAL A 154 -0.94 13.40 -23.90
N ILE A 155 0.33 13.06 -23.96
CA ILE A 155 1.00 12.54 -25.15
C ILE A 155 1.00 11.01 -25.08
N ILE A 156 0.44 10.34 -26.10
CA ILE A 156 0.48 8.89 -26.22
C ILE A 156 1.83 8.47 -26.78
N ILE A 157 2.55 7.60 -26.06
CA ILE A 157 3.81 7.03 -26.53
C ILE A 157 3.55 5.64 -27.11
N ASN A 158 3.80 5.46 -28.39
CA ASN A 158 3.70 4.16 -29.04
C ASN A 158 4.75 3.19 -28.50
N ASN A 159 4.36 1.94 -28.26
CA ASN A 159 5.28 0.88 -27.88
C ASN A 159 4.84 -0.50 -28.42
N ASN A 160 5.67 -1.51 -28.23
CA ASN A 160 5.44 -2.87 -28.70
C ASN A 160 5.09 -3.87 -27.59
N LEU A 161 4.71 -3.39 -26.40
CA LEU A 161 4.24 -4.26 -25.32
C LEU A 161 2.78 -4.66 -25.56
N SER A 162 2.46 -5.87 -25.18
CA SER A 162 1.09 -6.41 -25.14
C SER A 162 0.98 -7.36 -23.95
N PRO A 163 1.07 -6.85 -22.73
CA PRO A 163 0.96 -7.64 -21.51
C PRO A 163 -0.49 -8.05 -21.25
N GLU A 164 -0.68 -9.12 -20.50
CA GLU A 164 -1.97 -9.39 -19.86
C GLU A 164 -2.25 -8.36 -18.75
N ARG A 165 -1.23 -8.08 -17.94
CA ARG A 165 -1.29 -7.03 -16.92
C ARG A 165 0.10 -6.52 -16.57
N VAL A 166 0.25 -5.20 -16.49
CA VAL A 166 1.42 -4.53 -15.92
C VAL A 166 1.37 -4.65 -14.39
N LEU A 167 2.52 -4.88 -13.78
CA LEU A 167 2.71 -5.05 -12.35
C LEU A 167 3.49 -3.89 -11.72
N ASP A 168 4.36 -3.24 -12.51
CA ASP A 168 5.11 -2.04 -12.13
C ASP A 168 5.78 -1.38 -13.34
N SER A 169 6.11 -0.09 -13.19
CA SER A 169 7.03 0.64 -14.06
C SER A 169 8.15 1.26 -13.24
N TYR A 170 9.35 1.31 -13.79
CA TYR A 170 10.52 1.86 -13.12
C TYR A 170 11.48 2.50 -14.11
N ILE A 171 12.06 3.64 -13.72
CA ILE A 171 13.02 4.39 -14.55
C ILE A 171 14.40 4.37 -13.91
N TYR A 172 15.38 4.00 -14.71
CA TYR A 172 16.79 4.09 -14.33
C TYR A 172 17.67 4.47 -15.50
N LYS A 173 18.50 5.53 -15.33
CA LYS A 173 19.45 6.01 -16.36
C LYS A 173 18.80 6.13 -17.75
N ASN A 174 17.69 6.84 -17.86
CA ASN A 174 16.92 7.04 -19.09
C ASN A 174 16.41 5.75 -19.76
N LYS A 175 16.35 4.65 -19.03
CA LYS A 175 15.76 3.39 -19.46
C LYS A 175 14.53 3.08 -18.61
N ILE A 176 13.46 2.70 -19.30
CA ILE A 176 12.21 2.28 -18.65
C ILE A 176 12.20 0.77 -18.58
N PHE A 177 11.87 0.27 -17.41
CA PHE A 177 11.59 -1.14 -17.15
C PHE A 177 10.11 -1.28 -16.86
N ILE A 178 9.47 -2.30 -17.40
CA ILE A 178 8.08 -2.66 -17.09
C ILE A 178 8.07 -4.14 -16.71
N SER A 179 7.59 -4.43 -15.50
CA SER A 179 7.28 -5.78 -15.07
C SER A 179 5.82 -6.08 -15.39
N TYR A 180 5.54 -7.27 -15.86
CA TYR A 180 4.22 -7.65 -16.33
C TYR A 180 4.02 -9.16 -16.37
N GLU A 181 2.76 -9.57 -16.37
CA GLU A 181 2.38 -10.94 -16.66
C GLU A 181 1.95 -11.09 -18.13
N THR A 182 2.24 -12.25 -18.66
CA THR A 182 1.65 -12.76 -19.90
C THR A 182 0.83 -14.00 -19.58
N ASP A 183 -0.30 -14.16 -20.22
CA ASP A 183 -1.12 -15.37 -20.12
C ASP A 183 -1.15 -16.09 -21.49
N LYS A 184 -0.84 -17.38 -21.48
CA LYS A 184 -1.01 -18.23 -22.62
C LYS A 184 -1.65 -19.53 -22.15
N ASP A 185 -2.91 -19.73 -22.52
CA ASP A 185 -3.67 -20.93 -22.20
C ASP A 185 -3.75 -21.23 -20.67
N GLY A 186 -3.92 -20.15 -19.85
CA GLY A 186 -3.93 -20.22 -18.40
C GLY A 186 -2.55 -20.29 -17.74
N CYS A 187 -1.49 -20.31 -18.54
CA CYS A 187 -0.11 -20.28 -18.07
C CYS A 187 0.39 -18.84 -17.93
N LYS A 188 0.26 -18.26 -16.75
CA LYS A 188 0.77 -16.92 -16.47
C LYS A 188 2.26 -16.96 -16.19
N LYS A 189 3.01 -16.08 -16.85
CA LYS A 189 4.46 -15.95 -16.68
C LYS A 189 4.84 -14.52 -16.30
N TYR A 190 5.77 -14.42 -15.36
CA TYR A 190 6.37 -13.15 -14.97
C TYR A 190 7.44 -12.71 -15.95
N ASN A 191 7.38 -11.47 -16.38
CA ASN A 191 8.33 -10.90 -17.33
C ASN A 191 8.74 -9.48 -16.90
N ILE A 192 9.96 -9.10 -17.30
CA ILE A 192 10.40 -7.70 -17.31
C ILE A 192 10.95 -7.39 -18.70
N SER A 193 10.47 -6.31 -19.29
CA SER A 193 11.05 -5.75 -20.52
C SER A 193 11.59 -4.36 -20.27
N SER A 194 12.56 -3.92 -21.06
CA SER A 194 13.12 -2.57 -20.93
C SER A 194 13.32 -1.90 -22.30
N ALA A 195 13.20 -0.56 -22.33
CA ALA A 195 13.48 0.26 -23.49
C ALA A 195 14.17 1.55 -23.06
N PRO A 196 15.07 2.14 -23.88
CA PRO A 196 15.44 3.54 -23.73
C PRO A 196 14.19 4.42 -23.84
N PHE A 197 14.11 5.47 -23.00
CA PHE A 197 13.02 6.41 -23.12
C PHE A 197 13.08 7.15 -24.46
N ASN A 198 11.96 7.21 -25.16
CA ASN A 198 11.76 8.01 -26.35
C ASN A 198 10.28 8.43 -26.43
N LYS A 199 10.01 9.72 -26.45
CA LYS A 199 8.64 10.24 -26.42
C LYS A 199 7.79 9.93 -27.65
N ASN A 200 8.41 9.56 -28.77
CA ASN A 200 7.68 9.22 -29.99
C ASN A 200 7.35 7.72 -30.05
N LYS A 201 8.33 6.87 -29.70
CA LYS A 201 8.18 5.41 -29.76
C LYS A 201 9.20 4.71 -28.88
N MET A 202 8.74 3.81 -28.05
CA MET A 202 9.59 2.89 -27.27
C MET A 202 9.54 1.50 -27.85
N THR A 203 10.72 0.85 -27.97
CA THR A 203 10.83 -0.54 -28.40
C THR A 203 11.40 -1.36 -27.26
N PHE A 204 10.51 -1.99 -26.53
CA PHE A 204 10.86 -2.84 -25.40
C PHE A 204 11.49 -4.15 -25.86
N LYS A 205 12.57 -4.54 -25.17
CA LYS A 205 13.24 -5.82 -25.32
C LYS A 205 13.16 -6.61 -24.01
N PRO A 206 13.07 -7.94 -24.06
CA PRO A 206 13.07 -8.75 -22.85
C PRO A 206 14.33 -8.49 -22.01
N PHE A 207 14.14 -8.23 -20.72
CA PHE A 207 15.21 -8.12 -19.74
C PHE A 207 15.26 -9.34 -18.83
N PHE A 208 14.09 -9.81 -18.37
CA PHE A 208 13.96 -11.03 -17.57
C PHE A 208 12.68 -11.77 -17.96
N LYS A 209 12.74 -13.09 -17.92
CA LYS A 209 11.58 -13.99 -18.11
C LYS A 209 11.67 -15.12 -17.11
N ASP A 210 10.57 -15.38 -16.42
CA ASP A 210 10.38 -16.64 -15.70
C ASP A 210 9.66 -17.63 -16.61
N GLU A 211 10.21 -18.82 -16.75
CA GLU A 211 9.60 -19.87 -17.60
C GLU A 211 8.53 -20.69 -16.86
N ASN A 212 8.41 -20.52 -15.55
CA ASN A 212 7.42 -21.23 -14.75
C ASN A 212 6.03 -20.60 -14.86
N CYS A 213 5.01 -21.46 -15.01
CA CYS A 213 3.62 -21.02 -15.01
C CYS A 213 3.08 -20.79 -13.60
N LYS A 214 2.18 -19.82 -13.48
CA LYS A 214 1.41 -19.55 -12.27
C LYS A 214 -0.05 -19.23 -12.60
N ASP A 215 -0.91 -19.46 -11.62
CA ASP A 215 -2.33 -19.08 -11.74
C ASP A 215 -2.52 -17.58 -11.56
N LEU A 216 -1.68 -16.95 -10.72
CA LEU A 216 -1.78 -15.55 -10.39
C LEU A 216 -0.40 -14.94 -10.05
N ILE A 217 -0.12 -13.77 -10.63
CA ILE A 217 1.08 -12.97 -10.35
C ILE A 217 0.63 -11.56 -10.01
N ASN A 218 0.81 -11.10 -8.76
CA ASN A 218 0.22 -9.84 -8.27
C ASN A 218 1.23 -8.76 -7.91
N SER A 219 2.54 -9.01 -8.02
CA SER A 219 3.58 -8.05 -7.65
C SER A 219 4.78 -8.16 -8.60
N GLY A 220 5.43 -7.04 -8.78
CA GLY A 220 6.60 -6.94 -9.66
C GLY A 220 7.37 -5.65 -9.41
N ARG A 221 7.42 -5.14 -8.17
CA ARG A 221 8.11 -3.88 -7.81
C ARG A 221 9.58 -3.95 -8.10
N MET A 222 10.12 -2.85 -8.63
CA MET A 222 11.47 -2.78 -9.16
C MET A 222 12.23 -1.57 -8.61
N GLN A 223 13.52 -1.78 -8.30
CA GLN A 223 14.47 -0.71 -7.93
C GLN A 223 15.86 -1.05 -8.46
N SER A 224 16.67 -0.05 -8.78
CA SER A 224 18.08 -0.33 -9.02
C SER A 224 18.84 -0.45 -7.71
N TYR A 225 19.84 -1.34 -7.71
CA TYR A 225 20.68 -1.60 -6.55
C TYR A 225 22.10 -1.96 -6.97
N SER A 226 23.06 -1.78 -6.07
CA SER A 226 24.44 -2.23 -6.28
C SER A 226 24.80 -3.31 -5.26
N LEU A 227 24.93 -4.54 -5.72
CA LEU A 227 25.34 -5.68 -4.89
C LEU A 227 26.82 -5.96 -5.11
N GLY A 228 27.64 -5.74 -4.08
CA GLY A 228 29.11 -5.96 -4.18
C GLY A 228 29.78 -5.15 -5.28
N GLY A 229 29.31 -3.92 -5.52
CA GLY A 229 29.83 -3.02 -6.56
C GLY A 229 29.31 -3.33 -7.98
N LYS A 230 28.38 -4.29 -8.13
CA LYS A 230 27.73 -4.62 -9.41
C LYS A 230 26.34 -4.01 -9.45
N GLU A 231 26.11 -3.13 -10.42
CA GLU A 231 24.79 -2.53 -10.64
C GLU A 231 23.81 -3.54 -11.24
N GLY A 232 22.57 -3.52 -10.77
CA GLY A 232 21.52 -4.39 -11.26
C GLY A 232 20.13 -3.91 -10.90
N LEU A 233 19.13 -4.65 -11.36
CA LEU A 233 17.74 -4.47 -10.99
C LEU A 233 17.38 -5.42 -9.87
N LEU A 234 16.86 -4.88 -8.78
CA LEU A 234 16.22 -5.59 -7.69
C LEU A 234 14.72 -5.59 -7.96
N PHE A 235 14.08 -6.76 -7.95
CA PHE A 235 12.65 -6.85 -8.22
C PHE A 235 11.97 -7.96 -7.43
N SER A 236 10.70 -7.75 -7.10
CA SER A 236 9.88 -8.71 -6.38
C SER A 236 9.11 -9.63 -7.33
N VAL A 237 8.92 -10.87 -6.93
CA VAL A 237 8.04 -11.81 -7.60
C VAL A 237 7.04 -12.37 -6.58
N SER A 238 5.77 -12.06 -6.77
CA SER A 238 4.68 -12.39 -5.84
C SER A 238 4.45 -13.90 -5.72
N ALA A 239 4.09 -14.31 -4.49
CA ALA A 239 3.62 -15.65 -4.17
C ALA A 239 2.24 -15.65 -3.48
N ALA A 240 1.44 -14.60 -3.66
CA ALA A 240 0.11 -14.54 -3.06
C ALA A 240 -0.84 -15.51 -3.75
N ILE A 241 -1.19 -16.58 -3.06
CA ILE A 241 -2.28 -17.48 -3.39
C ILE A 241 -3.31 -17.39 -2.27
N TYR A 242 -4.59 -17.33 -2.63
CA TYR A 242 -5.65 -17.06 -1.68
C TYR A 242 -5.92 -18.21 -0.71
N ASP A 243 -5.84 -19.47 -1.18
CA ASP A 243 -6.49 -20.58 -0.48
C ASP A 243 -5.56 -21.67 0.06
N GLN A 244 -4.29 -21.67 -0.30
CA GLN A 244 -3.34 -22.64 0.27
C GLN A 244 -1.94 -22.04 0.42
N PRO A 245 -1.26 -22.28 1.55
CA PRO A 245 0.11 -21.87 1.72
C PRO A 245 0.99 -22.63 0.72
N ASN A 246 1.39 -21.94 -0.31
CA ASN A 246 2.34 -22.44 -1.29
C ASN A 246 3.74 -22.43 -0.68
N GLN A 247 4.44 -23.57 -0.73
CA GLN A 247 5.81 -23.69 -0.21
C GLN A 247 6.88 -23.00 -1.08
N GLU A 248 6.52 -22.52 -2.25
CA GLU A 248 7.46 -21.89 -3.19
C GLU A 248 8.25 -20.71 -2.61
N PRO A 249 7.69 -19.85 -1.72
CA PRO A 249 8.49 -18.82 -1.06
C PRO A 249 9.69 -19.34 -0.28
N GLN A 250 9.66 -20.60 0.16
CA GLN A 250 10.75 -21.27 0.85
C GLN A 250 11.59 -22.16 -0.05
N ASP A 251 11.10 -22.55 -1.23
CA ASP A 251 11.82 -23.40 -2.19
C ASP A 251 12.92 -22.58 -2.91
N GLU A 252 14.17 -23.04 -2.82
CA GLU A 252 15.33 -22.42 -3.47
C GLU A 252 15.27 -22.46 -5.01
N LYS A 253 14.44 -23.34 -5.58
CA LYS A 253 14.31 -23.50 -7.04
C LYS A 253 13.22 -22.59 -7.62
N SER A 254 12.33 -22.06 -6.81
CA SER A 254 11.27 -21.15 -7.25
C SER A 254 11.71 -19.70 -7.17
N MET A 255 11.30 -18.90 -8.15
CA MET A 255 11.46 -17.46 -8.13
C MET A 255 10.32 -16.75 -7.38
N PHE A 256 9.21 -17.45 -7.07
CA PHE A 256 8.05 -16.88 -6.41
C PHE A 256 8.26 -16.71 -4.90
N GLY A 257 7.74 -15.61 -4.36
CA GLY A 257 7.97 -15.25 -2.97
C GLY A 257 9.40 -14.80 -2.68
N LYS A 258 10.03 -14.17 -3.68
CA LYS A 258 11.43 -13.74 -3.63
C LYS A 258 11.56 -12.27 -3.99
N ILE A 259 12.62 -11.67 -3.50
CA ILE A 259 13.26 -10.52 -4.14
C ILE A 259 14.47 -11.04 -4.91
N ILE A 260 14.54 -10.70 -6.19
CA ILE A 260 15.56 -11.15 -7.13
C ILE A 260 16.44 -9.97 -7.50
N PHE A 261 17.73 -10.21 -7.59
CA PHE A 261 18.70 -9.25 -8.14
C PHE A 261 19.23 -9.77 -9.49
N LYS A 262 19.17 -8.92 -10.53
CA LYS A 262 19.74 -9.23 -11.84
C LYS A 262 20.73 -8.16 -12.25
N GLU A 263 22.00 -8.55 -12.42
CA GLU A 263 23.07 -7.66 -12.88
C GLU A 263 22.79 -7.13 -14.28
N TYR A 264 23.03 -5.83 -14.51
CA TYR A 264 22.80 -5.21 -15.82
C TYR A 264 23.78 -5.69 -16.88
N GLU A 265 25.07 -5.85 -16.52
CA GLU A 265 26.13 -6.20 -17.47
C GLU A 265 26.16 -7.71 -17.76
N SER A 266 26.33 -8.52 -16.74
CA SER A 266 26.51 -9.98 -16.88
C SER A 266 25.19 -10.72 -17.12
N GLY A 267 24.06 -10.11 -16.74
CA GLY A 267 22.76 -10.77 -16.73
C GLY A 267 22.61 -11.83 -15.64
N ARG A 268 23.57 -11.95 -14.72
CA ARG A 268 23.51 -12.90 -13.61
C ARG A 268 22.32 -12.63 -12.72
N VAL A 269 21.57 -13.69 -12.39
CA VAL A 269 20.37 -13.66 -11.53
C VAL A 269 20.72 -14.27 -10.18
N ILE A 270 20.31 -13.61 -9.11
CA ILE A 270 20.58 -14.00 -7.71
C ILE A 270 19.27 -13.87 -6.94
N VAL A 271 18.90 -14.86 -6.14
CA VAL A 271 17.87 -14.72 -5.13
C VAL A 271 18.43 -13.84 -4.02
N PHE A 272 17.90 -12.64 -3.87
CA PHE A 272 18.36 -11.67 -2.88
C PHE A 272 17.80 -11.99 -1.49
N SER A 273 16.49 -12.24 -1.41
CA SER A 273 15.80 -12.66 -0.19
C SER A 273 14.60 -13.56 -0.54
N LYS A 274 14.04 -14.24 0.46
CA LYS A 274 12.96 -15.21 0.30
C LYS A 274 11.92 -15.14 1.42
N GLY A 275 10.85 -15.91 1.27
CA GLY A 275 9.81 -15.97 2.28
C GLY A 275 8.88 -14.75 2.24
N HIS A 276 8.66 -14.18 1.07
CA HIS A 276 7.76 -13.05 0.84
C HIS A 276 6.41 -13.50 0.32
N ARG A 277 5.35 -12.78 0.71
CA ARG A 277 4.00 -13.02 0.23
C ARG A 277 3.65 -12.12 -0.98
N LEU A 278 3.38 -10.86 -0.74
CA LEU A 278 2.92 -9.91 -1.75
C LEU A 278 3.54 -8.54 -1.51
N ILE A 279 4.70 -8.32 -2.09
CA ILE A 279 5.41 -7.04 -2.02
C ILE A 279 4.75 -6.05 -2.99
N LEU A 280 4.16 -4.98 -2.45
CA LEU A 280 3.50 -3.92 -3.22
C LEU A 280 4.23 -2.58 -3.18
N GLY A 281 5.30 -2.47 -2.40
CA GLY A 281 6.24 -1.37 -2.42
C GLY A 281 7.66 -1.86 -2.19
N LEU A 282 8.61 -1.26 -2.87
CA LEU A 282 10.04 -1.56 -2.75
C LEU A 282 10.83 -0.26 -2.85
N LEU A 283 11.57 0.07 -1.82
CA LEU A 283 12.40 1.27 -1.73
C LEU A 283 13.85 0.89 -1.52
N VAL A 284 14.73 1.48 -2.31
CA VAL A 284 16.18 1.45 -2.10
C VAL A 284 16.65 2.87 -1.84
N ASP A 285 17.28 3.11 -0.68
CA ASP A 285 17.93 4.36 -0.31
C ASP A 285 19.34 4.06 0.18
N GLN A 286 20.30 4.13 -0.72
CA GLN A 286 21.68 3.67 -0.51
C GLN A 286 21.73 2.17 -0.15
N ASP A 287 22.17 1.83 1.06
CA ASP A 287 22.24 0.45 1.56
C ASP A 287 20.94 0.01 2.26
N LEU A 288 20.01 0.94 2.51
CA LEU A 288 18.71 0.63 3.09
C LEU A 288 17.76 0.12 2.00
N ILE A 289 17.23 -1.07 2.21
CA ILE A 289 16.17 -1.62 1.38
C ILE A 289 14.96 -1.86 2.28
N LEU A 290 13.81 -1.29 1.90
CA LEU A 290 12.54 -1.50 2.57
C LEU A 290 11.55 -2.11 1.61
N SER A 291 10.73 -3.05 2.08
CA SER A 291 9.53 -3.50 1.39
C SER A 291 8.28 -3.23 2.21
N THR A 292 7.17 -3.08 1.51
CA THR A 292 5.83 -3.14 2.06
C THR A 292 5.13 -4.37 1.50
N GLU A 293 4.62 -5.21 2.39
CA GLU A 293 4.00 -6.48 2.02
C GLU A 293 2.56 -6.56 2.48
N ASN A 294 1.70 -6.95 1.56
CA ASN A 294 0.31 -7.22 1.88
C ASN A 294 0.21 -8.60 2.54
N GLY A 295 -0.26 -8.62 3.79
CA GLY A 295 -0.50 -9.84 4.55
C GLY A 295 -1.73 -10.59 4.03
N PRO A 296 -2.03 -11.78 4.58
CA PRO A 296 -3.32 -12.42 4.38
C PRO A 296 -4.43 -11.61 5.09
N TRP A 297 -5.27 -12.20 5.85
CA TRP A 297 -6.30 -11.50 6.62
C TRP A 297 -5.69 -10.74 7.81
N GLY A 298 -5.33 -9.48 7.64
CA GLY A 298 -4.52 -8.70 8.56
C GLY A 298 -3.01 -8.84 8.27
N GLY A 299 -2.16 -8.21 9.11
CA GLY A 299 -0.73 -8.43 9.11
C GLY A 299 0.01 -7.90 7.87
N ASP A 300 -0.40 -6.75 7.33
CA ASP A 300 0.43 -6.04 6.35
C ASP A 300 1.74 -5.60 7.02
N GLU A 301 2.87 -5.74 6.33
CA GLU A 301 4.19 -5.60 6.93
C GLU A 301 5.03 -4.51 6.26
N ILE A 302 5.89 -3.90 7.07
CA ILE A 302 7.04 -3.11 6.63
C ILE A 302 8.28 -3.90 6.99
N ASN A 303 9.05 -4.30 6.01
CA ASN A 303 10.24 -5.11 6.18
C ASN A 303 11.50 -4.35 5.83
N LYS A 304 12.56 -4.49 6.64
CA LYS A 304 13.95 -4.14 6.26
C LYS A 304 14.55 -5.35 5.58
N ILE A 305 14.88 -5.18 4.30
CA ILE A 305 15.34 -6.28 3.46
C ILE A 305 16.84 -6.45 3.56
N GLU A 306 17.28 -7.65 3.91
CA GLU A 306 18.66 -8.05 4.03
C GLU A 306 19.02 -9.10 2.97
N TYR A 307 20.24 -9.04 2.47
CA TYR A 307 20.75 -10.05 1.54
C TYR A 307 20.75 -11.43 2.20
N LYS A 308 20.12 -12.41 1.53
CA LYS A 308 19.86 -13.78 2.03
C LYS A 308 18.89 -13.86 3.20
N GLY A 309 18.16 -12.79 3.53
CA GLY A 309 17.10 -12.81 4.53
C GLY A 309 15.95 -13.74 4.16
N ASN A 310 15.30 -14.30 5.18
CA ASN A 310 14.09 -15.09 5.04
C ASN A 310 12.99 -14.46 5.90
N TYR A 311 11.86 -14.08 5.28
CA TYR A 311 10.75 -13.34 5.89
C TYR A 311 9.55 -14.22 6.26
N GLY A 312 9.74 -15.53 6.25
CA GLY A 312 8.90 -16.52 6.93
C GLY A 312 7.67 -17.00 6.15
N TRP A 313 7.16 -16.27 5.14
CA TRP A 313 6.00 -16.71 4.39
C TRP A 313 6.27 -18.05 3.67
N PRO A 314 5.35 -19.02 3.66
CA PRO A 314 4.02 -19.07 4.32
C PRO A 314 4.03 -19.73 5.71
N ILE A 315 5.19 -19.94 6.32
CA ILE A 315 5.31 -20.63 7.62
C ILE A 315 4.82 -19.73 8.74
N SER A 316 5.25 -18.45 8.73
CA SER A 316 4.87 -17.44 9.70
C SER A 316 4.24 -16.22 9.04
N SER A 317 3.29 -15.58 9.73
CA SER A 317 2.62 -14.34 9.33
C SER A 317 1.89 -13.75 10.54
N TYR A 318 1.81 -12.42 10.62
CA TYR A 318 0.96 -11.72 11.59
C TYR A 318 -0.51 -11.66 11.18
N GLY A 319 -0.84 -12.06 9.95
CA GLY A 319 -2.22 -12.18 9.49
C GLY A 319 -2.84 -13.55 9.76
N GLN A 320 -4.13 -13.65 9.46
CA GLN A 320 -4.88 -14.92 9.59
C GLN A 320 -5.13 -15.53 8.21
N ARG A 321 -5.41 -16.82 8.16
CA ARG A 321 -5.78 -17.50 6.91
C ARG A 321 -7.19 -17.09 6.46
N TYR A 322 -7.41 -17.07 5.14
CA TYR A 322 -8.74 -16.78 4.57
C TYR A 322 -9.71 -17.94 4.68
N ASP A 323 -9.19 -19.16 4.77
CA ASP A 323 -9.94 -20.44 4.78
C ASP A 323 -10.19 -20.98 6.19
N ALA A 324 -10.06 -20.18 7.23
CA ALA A 324 -10.37 -20.55 8.61
C ALA A 324 -11.89 -20.58 8.83
N ASP A 325 -12.58 -21.57 8.26
CA ASP A 325 -14.04 -21.68 8.29
C ASP A 325 -14.59 -22.46 9.52
N SER A 326 -13.73 -23.07 10.34
CA SER A 326 -14.16 -23.81 11.54
C SER A 326 -13.32 -23.53 12.76
N GLU A 327 -13.92 -23.60 13.97
CA GLU A 327 -13.23 -23.45 15.25
C GLU A 327 -12.11 -24.48 15.46
N ASP A 328 -12.19 -25.63 14.81
CA ASP A 328 -11.20 -26.72 14.89
C ASP A 328 -10.05 -26.53 13.89
N ASP A 329 -10.23 -25.70 12.84
CA ASP A 329 -9.24 -25.41 11.81
C ASP A 329 -8.49 -24.10 12.06
N VAL A 330 -8.20 -23.76 13.30
CA VAL A 330 -7.29 -22.63 13.59
C VAL A 330 -5.86 -23.03 13.21
N LEU A 331 -5.65 -23.30 11.94
CA LEU A 331 -4.35 -23.27 11.31
C LEU A 331 -3.95 -21.81 11.15
N SER A 332 -3.78 -21.14 12.28
CA SER A 332 -3.15 -19.83 12.31
C SER A 332 -1.72 -19.99 11.79
N TYR A 333 -1.27 -19.01 11.01
CA TYR A 333 0.17 -18.89 10.79
C TYR A 333 0.85 -18.70 12.14
N GLU A 334 2.08 -19.16 12.25
CA GLU A 334 2.90 -18.84 13.39
C GLU A 334 3.12 -17.31 13.43
N SER A 335 2.77 -16.68 14.54
CA SER A 335 2.75 -15.22 14.66
C SER A 335 4.10 -14.61 15.11
N SER A 336 5.18 -15.39 15.17
CA SER A 336 6.52 -14.92 15.48
C SER A 336 7.49 -15.44 14.45
N HIS A 337 7.99 -14.55 13.60
CA HIS A 337 9.00 -14.89 12.60
C HIS A 337 10.30 -15.34 13.27
N SER A 338 10.73 -14.63 14.31
CA SER A 338 11.99 -14.91 15.03
C SER A 338 12.00 -16.27 15.73
N SER A 339 10.84 -16.80 16.15
CA SER A 339 10.74 -18.15 16.73
C SER A 339 11.17 -19.25 15.77
N PHE A 340 11.15 -18.98 14.47
CA PHE A 340 11.60 -19.88 13.40
C PHE A 340 12.93 -19.46 12.79
N GLY A 341 13.59 -18.44 13.33
CA GLY A 341 14.82 -17.91 12.81
C GLY A 341 14.64 -17.07 11.53
N PHE A 342 13.44 -16.55 11.30
CA PHE A 342 13.14 -15.63 10.20
C PHE A 342 13.31 -14.17 10.62
N ASN A 343 13.44 -13.27 9.64
CA ASN A 343 13.51 -11.85 9.87
C ASN A 343 12.16 -11.30 10.32
N GLU A 344 12.15 -10.54 11.42
CA GLU A 344 10.96 -9.84 11.89
C GLU A 344 10.67 -8.57 11.07
N PRO A 345 9.40 -8.24 10.79
CA PRO A 345 9.07 -6.96 10.22
C PRO A 345 9.37 -5.81 11.19
N ILE A 346 9.71 -4.64 10.65
CA ILE A 346 9.81 -3.41 11.45
C ILE A 346 8.46 -3.07 12.08
N PHE A 347 7.38 -3.35 11.36
CA PHE A 347 6.02 -3.08 11.80
C PHE A 347 5.01 -3.96 11.06
N SER A 348 3.98 -4.39 11.77
CA SER A 348 2.83 -5.08 11.19
C SER A 348 1.54 -4.32 11.48
N PHE A 349 0.72 -4.11 10.42
CA PHE A 349 -0.57 -3.46 10.54
C PHE A 349 -1.67 -4.48 10.87
N LEU A 350 -2.31 -4.29 12.02
CA LEU A 350 -3.45 -5.08 12.49
C LEU A 350 -4.56 -4.11 12.93
N PRO A 351 -5.67 -4.02 12.20
CA PRO A 351 -6.01 -4.72 10.95
C PRO A 351 -5.19 -4.24 9.73
N SER A 352 -5.22 -5.04 8.66
CA SER A 352 -4.61 -4.70 7.36
C SER A 352 -5.12 -3.36 6.83
N ILE A 353 -4.24 -2.62 6.22
CA ILE A 353 -4.56 -1.36 5.52
C ILE A 353 -4.65 -1.53 4.01
N GLY A 354 -4.29 -2.71 3.48
CA GLY A 354 -4.03 -2.92 2.07
C GLY A 354 -2.82 -2.10 1.65
N ILE A 355 -1.69 -2.34 2.32
CA ILE A 355 -0.45 -1.59 2.11
C ILE A 355 -0.01 -1.66 0.65
N SER A 356 0.52 -0.56 0.11
CA SER A 356 1.04 -0.51 -1.26
C SER A 356 2.43 0.14 -1.32
N GLU A 357 2.64 1.20 -2.08
CA GLU A 357 3.97 1.77 -2.30
C GLU A 357 4.56 2.48 -1.07
N ILE A 358 5.88 2.58 -1.03
CA ILE A 358 6.64 3.33 -0.02
C ILE A 358 7.66 4.25 -0.68
N ILE A 359 7.70 5.51 -0.24
CA ILE A 359 8.73 6.48 -0.65
C ILE A 359 9.37 7.15 0.57
N LYS A 360 10.63 7.55 0.44
CA LYS A 360 11.27 8.45 1.39
C LYS A 360 10.95 9.89 1.04
N ILE A 361 10.61 10.71 2.04
CA ILE A 361 10.36 12.12 1.86
C ILE A 361 11.69 12.90 1.87
N PRO A 362 12.00 13.62 0.80
CA PRO A 362 13.17 14.49 0.76
C PRO A 362 13.07 15.66 1.74
N ASN A 363 14.22 16.14 2.19
CA ASN A 363 14.32 17.22 3.19
C ASN A 363 13.73 18.56 2.74
N ASN A 364 13.45 18.72 1.44
CA ASN A 364 12.90 19.96 0.86
C ASN A 364 11.37 19.99 0.73
N PHE A 365 10.64 18.93 1.13
CA PHE A 365 9.18 18.94 1.10
C PHE A 365 8.62 19.78 2.25
N LEU A 366 8.65 19.24 3.47
CA LEU A 366 8.23 19.97 4.68
C LEU A 366 9.32 19.84 5.74
N SER A 367 9.68 20.93 6.39
CA SER A 367 10.79 20.95 7.35
C SER A 367 10.61 20.00 8.54
N ASN A 368 9.37 19.68 8.90
CA ASN A 368 9.02 18.74 9.97
C ASN A 368 8.82 17.30 9.50
N TRP A 369 9.01 17.03 8.18
CA TRP A 369 8.91 15.69 7.59
C TRP A 369 10.27 15.12 7.20
N VAL A 370 11.34 15.74 7.64
CA VAL A 370 12.71 15.26 7.40
C VAL A 370 12.87 13.85 7.94
N ASP A 371 13.50 12.97 7.13
CA ASP A 371 13.69 11.54 7.42
C ASP A 371 12.40 10.76 7.69
N ASN A 372 11.29 11.24 7.15
CA ASN A 372 10.04 10.50 7.17
C ASN A 372 9.84 9.75 5.85
N PHE A 373 8.97 8.76 5.91
CA PHE A 373 8.53 7.96 4.79
C PHE A 373 7.02 8.10 4.62
N ILE A 374 6.55 7.99 3.40
CA ILE A 374 5.14 7.87 3.09
C ILE A 374 4.88 6.48 2.53
N ILE A 375 3.88 5.84 3.10
CA ILE A 375 3.35 4.55 2.68
C ILE A 375 1.93 4.78 2.20
N SER A 376 1.60 4.25 1.05
CA SER A 376 0.25 4.32 0.51
C SER A 376 -0.57 3.07 0.85
N SER A 377 -1.88 3.21 0.81
CA SER A 377 -2.78 2.10 1.07
C SER A 377 -3.93 2.02 0.05
N LEU A 378 -4.31 0.78 -0.25
CA LEU A 378 -5.44 0.46 -1.13
C LEU A 378 -6.76 0.46 -0.34
N ASN A 379 -6.84 -0.33 0.73
CA ASN A 379 -8.09 -0.55 1.46
C ASN A 379 -8.48 0.63 2.35
N LYS A 380 -7.52 1.24 3.01
CA LYS A 380 -7.79 2.42 3.85
C LYS A 380 -7.98 3.69 3.04
N GLY A 381 -7.49 3.71 1.79
CA GLY A 381 -7.53 4.92 0.98
C GLY A 381 -6.77 6.08 1.62
N SER A 382 -5.65 5.80 2.24
CA SER A 382 -4.88 6.74 3.05
C SER A 382 -3.40 6.69 2.69
N LEU A 383 -2.70 7.77 3.02
CA LEU A 383 -1.26 7.78 3.16
C LEU A 383 -0.90 7.64 4.65
N PHE A 384 0.15 6.90 4.93
CA PHE A 384 0.72 6.78 6.27
C PHE A 384 2.10 7.42 6.28
N ARG A 385 2.24 8.53 6.99
CA ARG A 385 3.55 9.11 7.26
C ARG A 385 4.16 8.39 8.45
N VAL A 386 5.36 7.87 8.28
CA VAL A 386 6.08 7.13 9.31
C VAL A 386 7.48 7.68 9.49
N LYS A 387 7.98 7.60 10.71
CA LYS A 387 9.38 7.83 11.05
C LYS A 387 9.92 6.62 11.77
N PHE A 388 11.03 6.10 11.29
CA PHE A 388 11.74 4.99 11.92
C PHE A 388 12.80 5.51 12.90
N ASP A 389 13.26 4.64 13.79
CA ASP A 389 14.49 4.85 14.53
C ASP A 389 15.72 4.78 13.59
N ASN A 390 16.89 5.17 14.09
CA ASN A 390 18.10 5.25 13.27
C ASN A 390 18.59 3.88 12.75
N GLU A 391 18.15 2.78 13.34
CA GLU A 391 18.53 1.42 12.96
C GLU A 391 17.47 0.75 12.08
N TYR A 392 16.33 1.43 11.84
CA TYR A 392 15.17 0.87 11.12
C TYR A 392 14.67 -0.43 11.75
N LYS A 393 14.55 -0.44 13.08
CA LYS A 393 14.03 -1.58 13.85
C LYS A 393 12.61 -1.36 14.35
N LYS A 394 12.14 -0.11 14.44
CA LYS A 394 10.80 0.23 14.91
C LYS A 394 10.34 1.56 14.37
N ILE A 395 9.02 1.73 14.36
CA ILE A 395 8.39 3.02 14.09
C ILE A 395 8.41 3.87 15.36
N LEU A 396 8.91 5.10 15.25
CA LEU A 396 8.86 6.12 16.31
C LEU A 396 7.58 6.95 16.25
N PHE A 397 7.06 7.14 15.03
CA PHE A 397 5.89 7.97 14.77
C PHE A 397 5.13 7.44 13.56
N LYS A 398 3.79 7.44 13.64
CA LYS A 398 2.89 7.10 12.55
C LYS A 398 1.71 8.05 12.54
N GLU A 399 1.42 8.62 11.38
CA GLU A 399 0.27 9.50 11.15
C GLU A 399 -0.49 9.02 9.91
N GLU A 400 -1.80 8.95 10.00
CA GLU A 400 -2.66 8.65 8.87
C GLU A 400 -3.16 9.95 8.23
N ILE A 401 -3.02 10.05 6.90
CA ILE A 401 -3.52 11.15 6.08
C ILE A 401 -4.58 10.56 5.15
N PHE A 402 -5.84 10.80 5.48
CA PHE A 402 -6.97 10.25 4.73
C PHE A 402 -7.13 10.94 3.38
N ILE A 403 -7.13 10.16 2.31
CA ILE A 403 -7.30 10.60 0.91
C ILE A 403 -8.69 10.21 0.38
N GLY A 404 -9.25 9.09 0.87
CA GLY A 404 -10.57 8.58 0.48
C GLY A 404 -10.57 7.83 -0.85
N LYS A 405 -9.40 7.39 -1.33
CA LYS A 405 -9.22 6.66 -2.58
C LYS A 405 -8.15 5.58 -2.43
N ARG A 406 -8.29 4.48 -3.18
CA ARG A 406 -7.27 3.43 -3.29
C ARG A 406 -6.04 3.99 -3.99
N ILE A 407 -4.89 3.92 -3.32
CA ILE A 407 -3.64 4.51 -3.83
C ILE A 407 -2.70 3.37 -4.23
N ARG A 408 -2.51 3.17 -5.53
CA ARG A 408 -1.66 2.10 -6.08
C ARG A 408 -0.18 2.43 -6.04
N ASP A 409 0.15 3.66 -6.45
CA ASP A 409 1.53 4.10 -6.62
C ASP A 409 1.69 5.55 -6.18
N ILE A 410 2.87 5.90 -5.70
CA ILE A 410 3.20 7.26 -5.28
C ILE A 410 4.61 7.64 -5.71
N LYS A 411 4.79 8.87 -6.20
CA LYS A 411 6.10 9.40 -6.55
C LYS A 411 6.24 10.84 -6.06
N TYR A 412 7.44 11.18 -5.60
CA TYR A 412 7.75 12.54 -5.19
C TYR A 412 8.42 13.31 -6.32
N HIS A 413 7.86 14.47 -6.69
CA HIS A 413 8.46 15.39 -7.64
C HIS A 413 9.25 16.47 -6.91
N ASN A 414 10.59 16.40 -6.99
CA ASN A 414 11.50 17.21 -6.17
C ASN A 414 11.43 18.72 -6.46
N LYS A 415 11.30 19.11 -7.74
CA LYS A 415 11.29 20.53 -8.15
C LYS A 415 9.97 21.20 -7.75
N ALA A 416 8.83 20.58 -8.02
CA ALA A 416 7.52 21.11 -7.66
C ALA A 416 7.17 20.88 -6.19
N LYS A 417 7.96 20.09 -5.46
CA LYS A 417 7.68 19.68 -4.07
C LYS A 417 6.28 19.09 -3.91
N ARG A 418 5.94 18.15 -4.79
CA ARG A 418 4.62 17.50 -4.85
C ARG A 418 4.75 16.00 -4.78
N ILE A 419 3.79 15.35 -4.11
CA ILE A 419 3.62 13.90 -4.15
C ILE A 419 2.49 13.61 -5.13
N PHE A 420 2.79 12.85 -6.17
CA PHE A 420 1.82 12.34 -7.13
C PHE A 420 1.36 10.95 -6.71
N MET A 421 0.07 10.67 -6.89
CA MET A 421 -0.58 9.42 -6.49
C MET A 421 -1.40 8.84 -7.64
N ALA A 422 -1.21 7.58 -7.95
CA ALA A 422 -2.08 6.82 -8.83
C ALA A 422 -3.30 6.31 -8.03
N LEU A 423 -4.47 6.87 -8.30
CA LEU A 423 -5.72 6.55 -7.61
C LEU A 423 -6.55 5.59 -8.48
N GLU A 424 -6.69 4.33 -8.03
CA GLU A 424 -7.26 3.23 -8.82
C GLU A 424 -8.76 3.30 -9.04
N ASP A 425 -9.54 3.81 -8.07
CA ASP A 425 -11.01 3.66 -8.09
C ASP A 425 -11.66 4.16 -9.38
N ARG A 426 -11.12 5.25 -9.94
CA ARG A 426 -11.59 5.86 -11.18
C ARG A 426 -10.47 6.29 -12.10
N ALA A 427 -9.24 5.77 -11.90
CA ALA A 427 -8.05 6.23 -12.58
C ALA A 427 -7.90 7.77 -12.52
N GLU A 428 -7.66 8.28 -11.34
CA GLU A 428 -7.43 9.72 -11.11
C GLU A 428 -5.99 9.93 -10.66
N LEU A 429 -5.42 11.09 -10.95
CA LEU A 429 -4.14 11.50 -10.41
C LEU A 429 -4.37 12.38 -9.17
N GLY A 430 -3.87 11.94 -8.03
CA GLY A 430 -3.83 12.75 -6.81
C GLY A 430 -2.54 13.53 -6.70
N ILE A 431 -2.61 14.77 -6.21
CA ILE A 431 -1.45 15.64 -6.02
C ILE A 431 -1.50 16.22 -4.61
N LEU A 432 -0.49 15.92 -3.82
CA LEU A 432 -0.32 16.47 -2.48
C LEU A 432 0.86 17.43 -2.48
N SER A 433 0.64 18.65 -2.02
CA SER A 433 1.66 19.69 -1.95
C SER A 433 1.66 20.40 -0.61
N ASP A 434 2.75 21.08 -0.29
CA ASP A 434 2.77 22.16 0.71
C ASP A 434 1.95 23.34 0.16
N TYR A 435 1.32 24.07 1.09
CA TYR A 435 0.47 25.23 0.73
C TYR A 435 1.29 26.50 0.73
#